data_497a90bca3e52e4f5fa1ead2ccc8de08
#
_entry.id   497a90bca3e52e4f5fa1ead2ccc8de08
#
_cell.length_a   1.000
_cell.length_b   1.000
_cell.length_c   1.000
_cell.angle_alpha   90.00
_cell.angle_beta   90.00
_cell.angle_gamma   90.00
#
_symmetry.space_group_name_H-M   'P 1'
#
loop_
_entity.id
_entity.type
_entity.pdbx_description
1 polymer ?
#
loop_
_entity_poly.entity_id
_entity_poly.type
_entity_poly.pdbx_seq_one_letter_code
_entity_poly.pdbx_strand_id
1 'polypeptide(L)'
;DLARLTILDTRHSYDGDGRLLRLGLQAYALGIAYEFDPYFGLSISRVDPLPHQLEAVYDYLLKLARVRFLLADDAGAGKTIMAGLLIRELELRGLAERILIVCPANLAFQWQRELKEKFDAKFLVLKGQDIRDQFGVNQWLERDRVITSLDLAKRLEILPGLRQVHWDL
;
A
#
# COMPACT_ATOMS: atom_id res chain seq x y z
N ASP A 1 15.04 8.45 -17.67
CA ASP A 1 16.40 9.00 -17.87
C ASP A 1 16.95 8.51 -19.20
N LEU A 2 16.75 9.30 -20.26
CA LEU A 2 17.20 8.99 -21.65
C LEU A 2 18.71 8.78 -21.77
N ALA A 3 19.49 9.23 -20.78
CA ALA A 3 20.95 9.07 -20.74
C ALA A 3 21.42 7.64 -20.47
N ARG A 4 20.52 6.69 -20.14
CA ARG A 4 20.83 5.28 -19.92
C ARG A 4 20.49 4.38 -21.13
N LEU A 5 19.98 4.93 -22.20
CA LEU A 5 19.77 4.19 -23.44
C LEU A 5 21.11 4.09 -24.20
N THR A 6 21.83 3.01 -23.97
CA THR A 6 23.01 2.66 -24.76
C THR A 6 22.51 2.03 -26.05
N ILE A 7 22.72 2.68 -27.18
CA ILE A 7 22.54 2.04 -28.49
C ILE A 7 23.66 1.03 -28.67
N LEU A 8 23.35 -0.23 -28.48
CA LEU A 8 24.34 -1.32 -28.46
C LEU A 8 24.83 -1.73 -29.87
N ASP A 9 24.10 -1.42 -30.93
CA ASP A 9 24.56 -1.68 -32.31
C ASP A 9 23.83 -0.77 -33.31
N THR A 10 24.55 -0.32 -34.32
CA THR A 10 24.01 0.47 -35.44
C THR A 10 23.28 -0.39 -36.50
N ARG A 11 23.30 -1.70 -36.36
CA ARG A 11 22.51 -2.61 -37.18
C ARG A 11 21.16 -2.83 -36.56
N HIS A 12 20.17 -2.06 -36.98
CA HIS A 12 18.80 -2.30 -36.60
C HIS A 12 18.33 -3.61 -37.25
N SER A 13 18.34 -4.69 -36.51
CA SER A 13 17.64 -5.90 -36.89
C SER A 13 16.22 -5.81 -36.36
N TYR A 14 15.23 -6.01 -37.23
CA TYR A 14 13.83 -6.10 -36.86
C TYR A 14 13.41 -7.55 -36.54
N ASP A 15 14.38 -8.40 -36.17
CA ASP A 15 14.19 -9.83 -35.93
C ASP A 15 13.68 -10.15 -34.54
N GLY A 16 13.41 -9.12 -33.71
CA GLY A 16 12.88 -9.26 -32.35
C GLY A 16 11.48 -9.85 -32.33
N ASP A 17 11.18 -10.66 -31.30
CA ASP A 17 9.83 -11.18 -31.09
C ASP A 17 8.84 -10.01 -30.79
N GLY A 18 7.96 -9.75 -31.76
CA GLY A 18 6.95 -8.70 -31.64
C GLY A 18 5.98 -8.90 -30.45
N ARG A 19 5.85 -10.14 -29.95
CA ARG A 19 5.05 -10.42 -28.75
C ARG A 19 5.75 -9.89 -27.50
N LEU A 20 7.08 -10.06 -27.40
CA LEU A 20 7.87 -9.53 -26.28
C LEU A 20 7.90 -7.99 -26.31
N LEU A 21 8.03 -7.39 -27.49
CA LEU A 21 7.93 -5.92 -27.61
C LEU A 21 6.57 -5.42 -27.15
N ARG A 22 5.49 -6.05 -27.59
CA ARG A 22 4.13 -5.69 -27.16
C ARG A 22 3.95 -5.82 -25.66
N LEU A 23 4.41 -6.92 -25.07
CA LEU A 23 4.36 -7.12 -23.61
C LEU A 23 5.19 -6.07 -22.87
N GLY A 24 6.37 -5.74 -23.38
CA GLY A 24 7.22 -4.68 -22.83
C GLY A 24 6.55 -3.31 -22.85
N LEU A 25 5.92 -2.94 -23.97
CA LEU A 25 5.17 -1.69 -24.09
C LEU A 25 3.93 -1.66 -23.18
N GLN A 26 3.22 -2.78 -23.06
CA GLN A 26 2.08 -2.87 -22.14
C GLN A 26 2.52 -2.78 -20.68
N ALA A 27 3.61 -3.44 -20.30
CA ALA A 27 4.16 -3.36 -18.95
C ALA A 27 4.65 -1.94 -18.63
N TYR A 28 5.30 -1.28 -19.58
CA TYR A 28 5.72 0.11 -19.43
C TYR A 28 4.53 1.06 -19.27
N ALA A 29 3.51 0.91 -20.13
CA ALA A 29 2.28 1.72 -20.04
C ALA A 29 1.56 1.55 -18.70
N LEU A 30 1.50 0.33 -18.17
CA LEU A 30 0.96 0.06 -16.83
C LEU A 30 1.82 0.70 -15.73
N GLY A 31 3.15 0.65 -15.87
CA GLY A 31 4.09 1.21 -14.90
C GLY A 31 3.99 2.73 -14.74
N ILE A 32 3.54 3.44 -15.79
CA ILE A 32 3.37 4.91 -15.77
C ILE A 32 1.89 5.34 -15.76
N ALA A 33 0.95 4.40 -15.72
CA ALA A 33 -0.48 4.71 -15.83
C ALA A 33 -0.96 5.67 -14.73
N TYR A 34 -0.39 5.58 -13.52
CA TYR A 34 -0.73 6.47 -12.41
C TYR A 34 -0.36 7.95 -12.66
N GLU A 35 0.59 8.24 -13.59
CA GLU A 35 0.95 9.61 -13.96
C GLU A 35 -0.13 10.27 -14.82
N PHE A 36 -0.90 9.46 -15.56
CA PHE A 36 -1.95 9.92 -16.49
C PHE A 36 -3.36 9.76 -15.93
N ASP A 37 -3.58 8.82 -15.01
CA ASP A 37 -4.86 8.60 -14.34
C ASP A 37 -4.74 8.92 -12.85
N PRO A 38 -5.25 10.07 -12.40
CA PRO A 38 -5.24 10.44 -10.97
C PRO A 38 -5.98 9.44 -10.07
N TYR A 39 -6.86 8.62 -10.64
CA TYR A 39 -7.70 7.64 -9.97
C TYR A 39 -7.26 6.20 -10.25
N PHE A 40 -6.01 5.98 -10.64
CA PHE A 40 -5.52 4.68 -11.09
C PHE A 40 -5.69 3.59 -10.02
N GLY A 41 -5.43 3.90 -8.77
CA GLY A 41 -5.65 2.98 -7.65
C GLY A 41 -7.12 2.56 -7.52
N LEU A 42 -8.05 3.47 -7.77
CA LEU A 42 -9.48 3.17 -7.82
C LEU A 42 -9.81 2.25 -9.01
N SER A 43 -9.31 2.57 -10.20
CA SER A 43 -9.60 1.86 -11.45
C SER A 43 -9.23 0.37 -11.38
N ILE A 44 -8.21 0.00 -10.59
CA ILE A 44 -7.77 -1.37 -10.39
C ILE A 44 -8.31 -2.03 -9.11
N SER A 45 -9.04 -1.29 -8.29
CA SER A 45 -9.66 -1.79 -7.05
C SER A 45 -11.05 -2.35 -7.30
N ARG A 46 -11.48 -3.24 -6.40
CA ARG A 46 -12.81 -3.87 -6.47
C ARG A 46 -13.79 -3.17 -5.54
N VAL A 47 -13.89 -1.85 -5.69
CA VAL A 47 -14.75 -1.00 -4.87
C VAL A 47 -15.53 -0.03 -5.74
N ASP A 48 -16.72 0.31 -5.28
CA ASP A 48 -17.55 1.37 -5.83
C ASP A 48 -17.71 2.43 -4.72
N PRO A 49 -16.77 3.39 -4.62
CA PRO A 49 -16.73 4.32 -3.52
C PRO A 49 -17.78 5.42 -3.67
N LEU A 50 -18.30 5.88 -2.55
CA LEU A 50 -19.21 7.02 -2.50
C LEU A 50 -18.44 8.34 -2.75
N PRO A 51 -19.11 9.41 -3.24
CA PRO A 51 -18.47 10.69 -3.57
C PRO A 51 -17.63 11.28 -2.43
N HIS A 52 -18.12 11.25 -1.19
CA HIS A 52 -17.38 11.76 -0.03
C HIS A 52 -16.10 10.96 0.27
N GLN A 53 -16.08 9.66 -0.08
CA GLN A 53 -14.89 8.81 0.10
C GLN A 53 -13.81 9.17 -0.93
N LEU A 54 -14.21 9.47 -2.16
CA LEU A 54 -13.30 9.95 -3.20
C LEU A 54 -12.75 11.32 -2.84
N GLU A 55 -13.61 12.26 -2.45
CA GLU A 55 -13.21 13.59 -2.02
C GLU A 55 -12.20 13.53 -0.87
N ALA A 56 -12.46 12.72 0.17
CA ALA A 56 -11.55 12.56 1.29
C ALA A 56 -10.15 12.08 0.85
N VAL A 57 -10.07 11.11 -0.06
CA VAL A 57 -8.78 10.56 -0.49
C VAL A 57 -8.08 11.45 -1.50
N TYR A 58 -8.76 11.83 -2.58
CA TYR A 58 -8.12 12.50 -3.72
C TYR A 58 -8.03 14.02 -3.55
N ASP A 59 -8.97 14.64 -2.86
CA ASP A 59 -8.98 16.09 -2.68
C ASP A 59 -8.28 16.56 -1.40
N TYR A 60 -8.21 15.71 -0.39
CA TYR A 60 -7.56 16.05 0.89
C TYR A 60 -6.31 15.21 1.15
N LEU A 61 -6.43 13.88 1.31
CA LEU A 61 -5.33 13.05 1.83
C LEU A 61 -4.12 12.99 0.89
N LEU A 62 -4.33 12.77 -0.40
CA LEU A 62 -3.24 12.64 -1.39
C LEU A 62 -2.55 13.97 -1.73
N LYS A 63 -3.15 15.11 -1.37
CA LYS A 63 -2.53 16.44 -1.55
C LYS A 63 -1.59 16.83 -0.40
N LEU A 64 -1.60 16.06 0.70
CA LEU A 64 -0.72 16.33 1.82
C LEU A 64 0.69 15.81 1.54
N ALA A 65 1.70 16.66 1.70
CA ALA A 65 3.10 16.27 1.62
C ALA A 65 3.49 15.21 2.67
N ARG A 66 2.79 15.21 3.80
CA ARG A 66 2.85 14.19 4.85
C ARG A 66 1.45 13.90 5.34
N VAL A 67 1.03 12.65 5.23
CA VAL A 67 -0.31 12.24 5.68
C VAL A 67 -0.36 12.24 7.21
N ARG A 68 -0.95 13.30 7.78
CA ARG A 68 -1.37 13.39 9.18
C ARG A 68 -2.78 13.97 9.19
N PHE A 69 -3.75 13.10 9.26
CA PHE A 69 -5.15 13.48 9.09
C PHE A 69 -6.05 12.74 10.08
N LEU A 70 -7.08 13.41 10.57
CA LEU A 70 -8.14 12.80 11.35
C LEU A 70 -9.38 12.61 10.46
N LEU A 71 -9.70 11.36 10.14
CA LEU A 71 -10.91 11.01 9.42
C LEU A 71 -12.05 10.81 10.41
N ALA A 72 -12.73 11.89 10.74
CA ALA A 72 -13.88 11.92 11.67
C ALA A 72 -15.17 11.81 10.90
N ASP A 73 -15.61 10.59 10.65
CA ASP A 73 -16.83 10.28 9.93
C ASP A 73 -17.69 9.29 10.72
N ASP A 74 -18.97 9.16 10.40
CA ASP A 74 -19.91 8.29 11.09
C ASP A 74 -19.50 6.81 11.02
N ALA A 75 -19.98 6.01 11.96
CA ALA A 75 -19.85 4.57 11.89
C ALA A 75 -20.55 4.05 10.63
N GLY A 76 -19.82 3.29 9.81
CA GLY A 76 -20.37 2.78 8.53
C GLY A 76 -20.14 3.66 7.30
N ALA A 77 -19.60 4.88 7.43
CA ALA A 77 -19.27 5.75 6.30
C ALA A 77 -18.15 5.20 5.38
N GLY A 78 -17.61 4.00 5.69
CA GLY A 78 -16.64 3.32 4.84
C GLY A 78 -15.20 3.80 5.06
N LYS A 79 -14.81 4.16 6.29
CA LYS A 79 -13.44 4.57 6.61
C LYS A 79 -12.38 3.57 6.14
N THR A 80 -12.68 2.28 6.17
CA THR A 80 -11.79 1.22 5.62
C THR A 80 -11.61 1.35 4.11
N ILE A 81 -12.64 1.80 3.39
CA ILE A 81 -12.56 2.03 1.94
C ILE A 81 -11.62 3.21 1.66
N MET A 82 -11.79 4.32 2.37
CA MET A 82 -10.92 5.49 2.23
C MET A 82 -9.47 5.16 2.56
N ALA A 83 -9.22 4.44 3.66
CA ALA A 83 -7.87 4.00 4.02
C ALA A 83 -7.28 3.03 2.99
N GLY A 84 -8.07 2.09 2.47
CA GLY A 84 -7.65 1.15 1.43
C GLY A 84 -7.31 1.83 0.11
N LEU A 85 -8.11 2.82 -0.32
CA LEU A 85 -7.82 3.65 -1.49
C LEU A 85 -6.53 4.44 -1.30
N LEU A 86 -6.36 5.09 -0.14
CA LEU A 86 -5.15 5.83 0.17
C LEU A 86 -3.91 4.93 0.12
N ILE A 87 -3.96 3.77 0.78
CA ILE A 87 -2.88 2.78 0.77
C ILE A 87 -2.56 2.40 -0.68
N ARG A 88 -3.57 2.06 -1.46
CA ARG A 88 -3.38 1.61 -2.85
C ARG A 88 -2.74 2.67 -3.73
N GLU A 89 -3.19 3.93 -3.61
CA GLU A 89 -2.60 5.05 -4.34
C GLU A 89 -1.14 5.32 -3.94
N LEU A 90 -0.83 5.29 -2.63
CA LEU A 90 0.53 5.52 -2.14
C LEU A 90 1.48 4.39 -2.58
N GLU A 91 1.02 3.12 -2.56
CA GLU A 91 1.79 1.98 -3.06
C GLU A 91 2.12 2.11 -4.55
N LEU A 92 1.12 2.43 -5.38
CA LEU A 92 1.29 2.56 -6.83
C LEU A 92 2.23 3.70 -7.21
N ARG A 93 2.26 4.76 -6.41
CA ARG A 93 3.16 5.90 -6.58
C ARG A 93 4.56 5.66 -5.98
N GLY A 94 4.80 4.49 -5.38
CA GLY A 94 6.06 4.18 -4.70
C GLY A 94 6.33 5.04 -3.46
N LEU A 95 5.28 5.61 -2.85
CA LEU A 95 5.37 6.49 -1.69
C LEU A 95 5.19 5.76 -0.36
N ALA A 96 4.68 4.53 -0.39
CA ALA A 96 4.52 3.70 0.80
C ALA A 96 4.81 2.23 0.48
N GLU A 97 5.85 1.70 1.09
CA GLU A 97 6.21 0.28 1.04
C GLU A 97 5.89 -0.38 2.39
N ARG A 98 6.27 0.29 3.48
CA ARG A 98 6.09 -0.20 4.85
C ARG A 98 4.90 0.44 5.52
N ILE A 99 3.85 -0.35 5.76
CA ILE A 99 2.56 0.12 6.23
C ILE A 99 2.16 -0.61 7.50
N LEU A 100 1.83 0.17 8.55
CA LEU A 100 1.34 -0.35 9.82
C LEU A 100 -0.10 0.08 10.06
N ILE A 101 -0.99 -0.89 10.23
CA ILE A 101 -2.38 -0.64 10.66
C ILE A 101 -2.52 -1.04 12.11
N VAL A 102 -2.93 -0.09 12.95
CA VAL A 102 -3.22 -0.33 14.36
C VAL A 102 -4.72 -0.15 14.59
N CYS A 103 -5.38 -1.22 15.00
CA CYS A 103 -6.83 -1.24 15.17
C CYS A 103 -7.24 -1.98 16.46
N PRO A 104 -8.51 -1.94 16.87
CA PRO A 104 -9.01 -2.85 17.90
C PRO A 104 -8.81 -4.32 17.52
N ALA A 105 -8.46 -5.17 18.50
CA ALA A 105 -8.06 -6.57 18.26
C ALA A 105 -9.13 -7.39 17.49
N ASN A 106 -10.40 -7.15 17.78
CA ASN A 106 -11.53 -7.80 17.13
C ASN A 106 -11.72 -7.40 15.66
N LEU A 107 -11.15 -6.28 15.23
CA LEU A 107 -11.25 -5.78 13.84
C LEU A 107 -10.07 -6.18 12.96
N ALA A 108 -8.97 -6.69 13.51
CA ALA A 108 -7.74 -6.97 12.77
C ALA A 108 -7.96 -7.92 11.57
N PHE A 109 -8.71 -8.99 11.75
CA PHE A 109 -9.02 -9.93 10.66
C PHE A 109 -10.04 -9.37 9.67
N GLN A 110 -10.95 -8.50 10.11
CA GLN A 110 -11.86 -7.81 9.21
C GLN A 110 -11.08 -6.87 8.29
N TRP A 111 -10.15 -6.08 8.84
CA TRP A 111 -9.25 -5.23 8.06
C TRP A 111 -8.45 -6.04 7.05
N GLN A 112 -7.82 -7.13 7.48
CA GLN A 112 -7.05 -8.02 6.60
C GLN A 112 -7.89 -8.52 5.43
N ARG A 113 -9.10 -9.01 5.71
CA ARG A 113 -10.01 -9.54 4.69
C ARG A 113 -10.47 -8.45 3.73
N GLU A 114 -10.92 -7.30 4.24
CA GLU A 114 -11.41 -6.21 3.39
C GLU A 114 -10.32 -5.65 2.48
N LEU A 115 -9.11 -5.45 2.98
CA LEU A 115 -7.98 -4.98 2.18
C LEU A 115 -7.62 -5.98 1.08
N LYS A 116 -7.63 -7.29 1.40
CA LYS A 116 -7.35 -8.33 0.41
C LYS A 116 -8.44 -8.42 -0.66
N GLU A 117 -9.72 -8.45 -0.26
CA GLU A 117 -10.84 -8.64 -1.18
C GLU A 117 -11.07 -7.44 -2.09
N LYS A 118 -10.98 -6.23 -1.53
CA LYS A 118 -11.33 -4.98 -2.21
C LYS A 118 -10.16 -4.35 -2.96
N PHE A 119 -8.94 -4.48 -2.43
CA PHE A 119 -7.75 -3.79 -2.95
C PHE A 119 -6.62 -4.73 -3.36
N ASP A 120 -6.81 -6.04 -3.24
CA ASP A 120 -5.77 -7.07 -3.44
C ASP A 120 -4.49 -6.81 -2.61
N ALA A 121 -4.64 -6.10 -1.48
CA ALA A 121 -3.56 -5.74 -0.59
C ALA A 121 -3.41 -6.80 0.51
N LYS A 122 -2.24 -7.45 0.55
CA LYS A 122 -1.95 -8.52 1.51
C LYS A 122 -1.26 -7.97 2.74
N PHE A 123 -1.92 -8.07 3.87
CA PHE A 123 -1.39 -7.69 5.19
C PHE A 123 -1.27 -8.91 6.09
N LEU A 124 -0.26 -8.92 6.94
CA LEU A 124 -0.10 -9.93 7.99
C LEU A 124 -0.66 -9.39 9.32
N VAL A 125 -1.53 -10.16 9.98
CA VAL A 125 -1.96 -9.84 11.34
C VAL A 125 -0.94 -10.39 12.32
N LEU A 126 -0.19 -9.51 13.00
CA LEU A 126 0.74 -9.90 14.07
C LEU A 126 0.05 -9.86 15.44
N LYS A 127 0.11 -10.99 16.13
CA LYS A 127 -0.38 -11.18 17.50
C LYS A 127 0.78 -11.30 18.47
N GLY A 128 0.50 -11.17 19.77
CA GLY A 128 1.53 -11.27 20.79
C GLY A 128 2.23 -12.64 20.87
N GLN A 129 1.59 -13.71 20.41
CA GLN A 129 2.22 -15.02 20.30
C GLN A 129 3.29 -15.04 19.22
N ASP A 130 2.99 -14.51 18.03
CA ASP A 130 3.91 -14.48 16.89
C ASP A 130 5.22 -13.75 17.20
N ILE A 131 5.15 -12.74 18.10
CA ILE A 131 6.31 -11.95 18.52
C ILE A 131 7.13 -12.69 19.58
N ARG A 132 6.48 -13.46 20.48
CA ARG A 132 7.16 -14.20 21.55
C ARG A 132 7.85 -15.47 21.07
N ASP A 133 7.28 -16.12 20.06
CA ASP A 133 7.76 -17.41 19.58
C ASP A 133 9.07 -17.31 18.78
N GLN A 134 9.48 -16.11 18.42
CA GLN A 134 10.72 -15.88 17.66
C GLN A 134 11.71 -15.01 18.44
N PHE A 135 12.34 -15.63 19.45
CA PHE A 135 13.37 -15.01 20.26
C PHE A 135 14.52 -14.45 19.42
N GLY A 136 14.83 -13.17 19.61
CA GLY A 136 16.02 -12.51 19.04
C GLY A 136 15.80 -11.85 17.69
N VAL A 137 14.65 -12.02 17.02
CA VAL A 137 14.34 -11.36 15.75
C VAL A 137 13.21 -10.34 15.95
N ASN A 138 13.46 -9.11 15.54
CA ASN A 138 12.41 -8.09 15.54
C ASN A 138 11.45 -8.32 14.37
N GLN A 139 10.32 -8.97 14.66
CA GLN A 139 9.29 -9.31 13.66
C GLN A 139 8.74 -8.12 12.89
N TRP A 140 8.83 -6.92 13.45
CA TRP A 140 8.42 -5.69 12.77
C TRP A 140 9.37 -5.29 11.63
N LEU A 141 10.66 -5.67 11.71
CA LEU A 141 11.63 -5.43 10.65
C LEU A 141 11.46 -6.38 9.46
N GLU A 142 10.99 -7.59 9.72
CA GLU A 142 10.86 -8.66 8.71
C GLU A 142 9.60 -8.50 7.83
N ARG A 143 8.73 -7.54 8.13
CA ARG A 143 7.42 -7.43 7.47
C ARG A 143 7.14 -5.99 7.05
N ASP A 144 6.69 -5.84 5.82
CA ASP A 144 6.41 -4.52 5.24
C ASP A 144 4.95 -4.09 5.45
N ARG A 145 4.01 -5.04 5.55
CA ARG A 145 2.58 -4.75 5.66
C ARG A 145 1.97 -5.49 6.83
N VAL A 146 1.73 -4.76 7.90
CA VAL A 146 1.34 -5.34 9.19
C VAL A 146 0.06 -4.72 9.69
N ILE A 147 -0.81 -5.56 10.24
CA ILE A 147 -1.95 -5.18 11.07
C ILE A 147 -1.70 -5.68 12.48
N THR A 148 -1.89 -4.84 13.46
CA THR A 148 -1.76 -5.22 14.87
C THR A 148 -2.82 -4.56 15.74
N SER A 149 -2.97 -5.05 16.96
CA SER A 149 -3.91 -4.43 17.89
C SER A 149 -3.27 -3.28 18.66
N LEU A 150 -4.09 -2.27 18.98
CA LEU A 150 -3.67 -1.15 19.83
C LEU A 150 -3.17 -1.64 21.19
N ASP A 151 -3.82 -2.68 21.75
CA ASP A 151 -3.44 -3.26 23.04
C ASP A 151 -2.07 -3.96 23.00
N LEU A 152 -1.69 -4.51 21.85
CA LEU A 152 -0.37 -5.09 21.68
C LEU A 152 0.67 -3.99 21.43
N ALA A 153 0.40 -3.06 20.53
CA ALA A 153 1.34 -2.00 20.14
C ALA A 153 1.77 -1.11 21.31
N LYS A 154 0.89 -0.87 22.30
CA LYS A 154 1.17 -0.02 23.47
C LYS A 154 1.97 -0.71 24.58
N ARG A 155 2.20 -2.05 24.51
CA ARG A 155 2.96 -2.75 25.55
C ARG A 155 4.40 -2.28 25.59
N LEU A 156 4.92 -2.08 26.81
CA LEU A 156 6.29 -1.58 27.03
C LEU A 156 7.36 -2.52 26.44
N GLU A 157 7.10 -3.80 26.39
CA GLU A 157 7.97 -4.82 25.79
C GLU A 157 7.95 -4.84 24.25
N ILE A 158 6.88 -4.37 23.63
CA ILE A 158 6.66 -4.40 22.18
C ILE A 158 7.04 -3.06 21.54
N LEU A 159 6.69 -1.96 22.18
CA LEU A 159 6.85 -0.61 21.67
C LEU A 159 8.28 -0.26 21.19
N PRO A 160 9.36 -0.67 21.88
CA PRO A 160 10.73 -0.39 21.41
C PRO A 160 11.02 -1.03 20.06
N GLY A 161 10.64 -2.30 19.85
CA GLY A 161 10.83 -3.00 18.57
C GLY A 161 10.04 -2.36 17.44
N LEU A 162 8.80 -1.96 17.73
CA LEU A 162 7.94 -1.28 16.76
C LEU A 162 8.51 0.09 16.34
N ARG A 163 9.11 0.84 17.28
CA ARG A 163 9.72 2.16 17.03
C ARG A 163 11.04 2.10 16.26
N GLN A 164 11.72 0.96 16.23
CA GLN A 164 12.95 0.79 15.45
C GLN A 164 12.66 0.71 13.94
N VAL A 165 11.42 0.47 13.56
CA VAL A 165 11.01 0.37 12.17
C VAL A 165 10.55 1.73 11.67
N HIS A 166 11.04 2.12 10.51
CA HIS A 166 10.46 3.24 9.78
C HIS A 166 9.23 2.77 9.02
N TRP A 167 8.09 3.36 9.34
CA TRP A 167 6.83 3.13 8.66
C TRP A 167 6.53 4.33 7.76
N ASP A 168 6.17 4.08 6.52
CA ASP A 168 5.81 5.14 5.57
C ASP A 168 4.38 5.62 5.83
N LEU A 169 3.51 4.69 6.32
CA LEU A 169 2.12 4.98 6.67
C LEU A 169 1.70 4.16 7.90
#